data_996fffea3d3b10abe46458a81d9a21e3
#
_entry.id   996fffea3d3b10abe46458a81d9a21e3
#
_cell.length_a   1.000
_cell.length_b   1.000
_cell.length_c   1.000
_cell.angle_alpha   90.00
_cell.angle_beta   90.00
_cell.angle_gamma   90.00
#
_symmetry.space_group_name_H-M   'P 1'
#
loop_
_entity.id
_entity.type
_entity.pdbx_description
1 polymer ?
#
loop_
_entity_poly.entity_id
_entity_poly.type
_entity_poly.pdbx_seq_one_letter_code
_entity_poly.pdbx_strand_id
1 'polypeptide(L)'
;MSYAQQFCGEANKKRILVNAHVEARLGEPMKITLTDDEGNCGYGETEFIVENARKHALTEETVRKQVERLGTTEYALAELVFEHDENVMAPMSEINEARRIATEMLNKIRIETFAPSRKQRRKNKISFDGIPKSNHSHFGELTVYVDTLAKAEAALSAGTEWLVFGGENFSHKAASHTEYEKIASLVKNAGRKFAIATP
;
A
#
# COMPACT_ATOMS: atom_id res chain seq x y z
N MET A 1 20.41 0.84 -19.17
CA MET A 1 19.38 0.86 -18.12
C MET A 1 18.31 -0.14 -18.50
N SER A 2 17.92 -1.03 -17.58
CA SER A 2 16.85 -1.99 -17.85
C SER A 2 15.49 -1.27 -17.94
N TYR A 3 14.55 -1.82 -18.73
CA TYR A 3 13.20 -1.28 -18.87
C TYR A 3 12.50 -1.07 -17.51
N ALA A 4 12.75 -1.95 -16.54
CA ALA A 4 12.25 -1.85 -15.17
C ALA A 4 12.79 -0.61 -14.42
N GLN A 5 14.04 -0.20 -14.66
CA GLN A 5 14.61 0.99 -14.02
C GLN A 5 14.01 2.31 -14.53
N GLN A 6 13.49 2.32 -15.76
CA GLN A 6 12.79 3.48 -16.33
C GLN A 6 11.41 3.72 -15.64
N PHE A 7 10.73 2.65 -15.23
CA PHE A 7 9.43 2.74 -14.57
C PHE A 7 9.52 2.94 -13.05
N CYS A 8 10.62 2.56 -12.43
CA CYS A 8 10.86 2.71 -10.98
C CYS A 8 11.61 4.00 -10.61
N GLY A 9 11.87 4.90 -11.57
CA GLY A 9 12.52 6.18 -11.32
C GLY A 9 11.65 7.11 -10.46
N GLU A 10 12.29 8.01 -9.68
CA GLU A 10 11.57 8.97 -8.81
C GLU A 10 10.57 9.85 -9.57
N ALA A 11 10.81 10.14 -10.84
CA ALA A 11 9.92 10.91 -11.71
C ALA A 11 8.54 10.22 -11.94
N ASN A 12 8.44 8.92 -11.74
CA ASN A 12 7.21 8.15 -11.95
C ASN A 12 6.50 7.75 -10.65
N LYS A 13 7.04 8.15 -9.47
CA LYS A 13 6.34 7.94 -8.21
C LYS A 13 5.13 8.86 -8.15
N LYS A 14 3.94 8.28 -8.19
CA LYS A 14 2.70 9.02 -7.94
C LYS A 14 2.72 9.47 -6.47
N ARG A 15 2.85 10.78 -6.24
CA ARG A 15 2.81 11.36 -4.91
C ARG A 15 1.38 11.74 -4.53
N ILE A 16 1.08 11.65 -3.26
CA ILE A 16 -0.19 12.06 -2.68
C ILE A 16 -0.11 13.57 -2.42
N LEU A 17 -1.05 14.32 -2.98
CA LEU A 17 -1.11 15.76 -2.76
C LEU A 17 -1.66 16.06 -1.37
N VAL A 18 -1.00 16.98 -0.67
CA VAL A 18 -1.43 17.46 0.64
C VAL A 18 -1.47 18.97 0.67
N ASN A 19 -2.48 19.51 1.34
CA ASN A 19 -2.59 20.91 1.68
C ASN A 19 -2.02 21.12 3.08
N ALA A 20 -1.23 22.17 3.25
CA ALA A 20 -0.66 22.54 4.53
C ALA A 20 -1.33 23.80 5.07
N HIS A 21 -1.77 23.76 6.31
CA HIS A 21 -2.18 24.93 7.09
C HIS A 21 -1.19 25.13 8.23
N VAL A 22 -0.58 26.29 8.28
CA VAL A 22 0.47 26.62 9.24
C VAL A 22 0.06 27.86 10.02
N GLU A 23 0.09 27.76 11.35
CA GLU A 23 -0.27 28.84 12.26
C GLU A 23 0.94 29.21 13.13
N ALA A 24 1.27 30.50 13.18
CA ALA A 24 2.33 31.05 14.02
C ALA A 24 1.80 32.26 14.81
N ARG A 25 1.30 32.01 16.00
CA ARG A 25 0.79 33.04 16.92
C ARG A 25 1.81 33.34 18.01
N LEU A 26 1.98 34.63 18.33
CA LEU A 26 2.92 35.06 19.35
C LEU A 26 2.55 34.44 20.71
N GLY A 27 3.52 33.83 21.37
CA GLY A 27 3.33 33.22 22.68
C GLY A 27 2.72 31.81 22.63
N GLU A 28 2.49 31.22 21.44
CA GLU A 28 1.99 29.87 21.25
C GLU A 28 3.02 29.01 20.48
N PRO A 29 2.93 27.67 20.54
CA PRO A 29 3.67 26.79 19.61
C PRO A 29 3.22 27.03 18.17
N MET A 30 4.12 26.97 17.21
CA MET A 30 3.77 26.95 15.81
C MET A 30 3.13 25.62 15.44
N LYS A 31 2.01 25.66 14.73
CA LYS A 31 1.20 24.48 14.38
C LYS A 31 1.26 24.21 12.88
N ILE A 32 1.38 22.98 12.51
CA ILE A 32 1.37 22.52 11.11
C ILE A 32 0.31 21.43 10.98
N THR A 33 -0.66 21.63 10.12
CA THR A 33 -1.68 20.64 9.76
C THR A 33 -1.50 20.28 8.30
N LEU A 34 -1.37 18.99 8.00
CA LEU A 34 -1.34 18.44 6.64
C LEU A 34 -2.64 17.69 6.38
N THR A 35 -3.32 18.01 5.29
CA THR A 35 -4.58 17.37 4.90
C THR A 35 -4.46 16.81 3.49
N ASP A 36 -4.81 15.54 3.27
CA ASP A 36 -4.87 14.92 1.95
C ASP A 36 -6.24 15.15 1.27
N ASP A 37 -6.36 14.69 0.03
CA ASP A 37 -7.59 14.79 -0.78
C ASP A 37 -8.75 13.92 -0.27
N GLU A 38 -8.46 12.96 0.60
CA GLU A 38 -9.46 12.10 1.26
C GLU A 38 -9.95 12.68 2.61
N GLY A 39 -9.39 13.80 3.05
CA GLY A 39 -9.73 14.47 4.30
C GLY A 39 -9.04 13.90 5.53
N ASN A 40 -8.01 13.04 5.38
CA ASN A 40 -7.19 12.63 6.50
C ASN A 40 -6.28 13.80 6.91
N CYS A 41 -6.16 14.05 8.22
CA CYS A 41 -5.40 15.18 8.75
C CYS A 41 -4.28 14.70 9.68
N GLY A 42 -3.06 15.15 9.43
CA GLY A 42 -1.92 14.99 10.34
C GLY A 42 -1.57 16.33 10.97
N TYR A 43 -1.30 16.33 12.25
CA TYR A 43 -1.02 17.52 13.06
C TYR A 43 0.36 17.40 13.72
N GLY A 44 1.10 18.50 13.74
CA GLY A 44 2.36 18.63 14.47
C GLY A 44 2.54 20.05 14.98
N GLU A 45 3.20 20.20 16.11
CA GLU A 45 3.52 21.50 16.72
C GLU A 45 4.98 21.55 17.14
N THR A 46 5.50 22.75 17.28
CA THR A 46 6.86 23.00 17.75
C THR A 46 6.91 22.93 19.28
N GLU A 47 8.03 22.49 19.85
CA GLU A 47 8.29 22.68 21.27
C GLU A 47 8.62 24.15 21.59
N PHE A 48 9.14 24.85 20.60
CA PHE A 48 9.47 26.27 20.68
C PHE A 48 8.22 27.14 20.66
N ILE A 49 8.13 28.08 21.57
CA ILE A 49 7.06 29.11 21.60
C ILE A 49 7.44 30.25 20.67
N VAL A 50 6.54 30.61 19.77
CA VAL A 50 6.73 31.69 18.78
C VAL A 50 7.00 33.00 19.49
N GLU A 51 8.09 33.65 19.14
CA GLU A 51 8.53 34.92 19.70
C GLU A 51 8.56 36.04 18.66
N ASN A 52 8.72 37.28 19.12
CA ASN A 52 9.00 38.41 18.24
C ASN A 52 10.37 38.28 17.57
N ALA A 53 10.42 38.43 16.28
CA ALA A 53 11.66 38.39 15.52
C ALA A 53 12.57 39.58 15.87
N ARG A 54 13.83 39.30 16.21
CA ARG A 54 14.84 40.33 16.48
C ARG A 54 15.55 40.83 15.21
N LYS A 55 15.68 39.96 14.19
CA LYS A 55 16.40 40.26 12.95
C LYS A 55 15.63 39.87 11.70
N HIS A 56 15.12 38.62 11.67
CA HIS A 56 14.44 38.06 10.51
C HIS A 56 13.14 37.43 10.94
N ALA A 57 12.03 38.01 10.48
CA ALA A 57 10.70 37.45 10.69
C ALA A 57 10.48 36.25 9.74
N LEU A 58 9.60 35.35 10.13
CA LEU A 58 9.09 34.30 9.26
C LEU A 58 8.35 34.92 8.07
N THR A 59 8.62 34.39 6.90
CA THR A 59 7.91 34.75 5.68
C THR A 59 7.24 33.50 5.12
N GLU A 60 6.14 33.65 4.39
CA GLU A 60 5.47 32.52 3.73
C GLU A 60 6.44 31.72 2.87
N GLU A 61 7.34 32.41 2.13
CA GLU A 61 8.35 31.74 1.30
C GLU A 61 9.29 30.85 2.11
N THR A 62 9.72 31.33 3.28
CA THR A 62 10.63 30.60 4.17
C THR A 62 9.92 29.37 4.76
N VAL A 63 8.69 29.54 5.21
CA VAL A 63 7.87 28.46 5.76
C VAL A 63 7.58 27.44 4.65
N ARG A 64 7.18 27.87 3.46
CA ARG A 64 6.91 27.01 2.30
C ARG A 64 8.12 26.13 1.99
N LYS A 65 9.30 26.71 1.92
CA LYS A 65 10.55 25.95 1.66
C LYS A 65 10.82 24.83 2.69
N GLN A 66 10.40 25.02 3.94
CA GLN A 66 10.57 23.98 4.97
C GLN A 66 9.47 22.94 4.87
N VAL A 67 8.23 23.34 4.63
CA VAL A 67 7.08 22.43 4.52
C VAL A 67 7.17 21.56 3.25
N GLU A 68 7.65 22.11 2.12
CA GLU A 68 7.86 21.38 0.87
C GLU A 68 8.90 20.25 0.95
N ARG A 69 9.72 20.21 2.01
CA ARG A 69 10.72 19.14 2.20
C ARG A 69 10.09 17.79 2.55
N LEU A 70 9.14 17.35 1.72
CA LEU A 70 8.47 16.06 1.79
C LEU A 70 9.12 14.99 0.89
N GLY A 71 10.26 15.30 0.27
CA GLY A 71 10.89 14.49 -0.78
C GLY A 71 11.26 13.06 -0.39
N THR A 72 11.41 12.77 0.92
CA THR A 72 11.66 11.41 1.44
C THR A 72 10.36 10.64 1.74
N THR A 73 9.20 11.25 1.54
CA THR A 73 7.87 10.70 1.80
C THR A 73 7.11 10.50 0.51
N GLU A 74 5.96 9.85 0.60
CA GLU A 74 5.00 9.70 -0.50
C GLU A 74 4.18 10.97 -0.80
N TYR A 75 4.38 12.05 -0.06
CA TYR A 75 3.60 13.28 -0.19
C TYR A 75 4.27 14.34 -1.06
N ALA A 76 3.44 15.21 -1.63
CA ALA A 76 3.86 16.46 -2.26
C ALA A 76 2.94 17.58 -1.83
N LEU A 77 3.49 18.75 -1.51
CA LEU A 77 2.71 19.93 -1.15
C LEU A 77 1.94 20.46 -2.38
N ALA A 78 0.63 20.60 -2.26
CA ALA A 78 -0.23 21.23 -3.26
C ALA A 78 -0.40 22.73 -2.93
N GLU A 79 -0.98 23.02 -1.78
CA GLU A 79 -1.24 24.40 -1.34
C GLU A 79 -0.71 24.59 0.08
N LEU A 80 -0.36 25.84 0.39
CA LEU A 80 0.03 26.27 1.74
C LEU A 80 -0.75 27.51 2.10
N VAL A 81 -1.40 27.45 3.26
CA VAL A 81 -1.98 28.60 3.95
C VAL A 81 -1.12 28.89 5.17
N PHE A 82 -0.62 30.12 5.29
CA PHE A 82 0.21 30.55 6.41
C PHE A 82 -0.48 31.69 7.15
N GLU A 83 -1.00 31.39 8.32
CA GLU A 83 -1.59 32.37 9.24
C GLU A 83 -0.58 32.73 10.33
N HIS A 84 -0.26 34.00 10.48
CA HIS A 84 0.73 34.44 11.44
C HIS A 84 0.48 35.83 11.98
N ASP A 85 0.97 36.11 13.18
CA ASP A 85 1.05 37.45 13.71
C ASP A 85 2.24 38.19 13.06
N GLU A 86 2.22 39.52 13.15
CA GLU A 86 3.29 40.33 12.59
C GLU A 86 4.63 40.08 13.31
N ASN A 87 5.72 40.09 12.53
CA ASN A 87 7.09 40.03 13.03
C ASN A 87 7.39 38.85 13.97
N VAL A 88 6.87 37.67 13.68
CA VAL A 88 7.12 36.44 14.45
C VAL A 88 8.31 35.64 13.94
N MET A 89 8.92 34.84 14.83
CA MET A 89 10.00 33.90 14.48
C MET A 89 9.82 32.55 15.18
N ALA A 90 10.26 31.51 14.49
CA ALA A 90 10.51 30.18 15.04
C ALA A 90 11.77 29.58 14.38
N PRO A 91 12.57 28.76 15.08
CA PRO A 91 13.73 28.09 14.50
C PRO A 91 13.33 27.13 13.38
N MET A 92 14.14 27.07 12.31
CA MET A 92 13.90 26.18 11.17
C MET A 92 13.93 24.70 11.55
N SER A 93 14.72 24.32 12.54
CA SER A 93 14.75 22.96 13.10
C SER A 93 13.41 22.54 13.66
N GLU A 94 12.77 23.45 14.42
CA GLU A 94 11.46 23.22 15.03
C GLU A 94 10.35 23.06 13.98
N ILE A 95 10.36 23.92 12.94
CA ILE A 95 9.42 23.82 11.81
C ILE A 95 9.57 22.46 11.11
N ASN A 96 10.81 22.00 10.91
CA ASN A 96 11.08 20.71 10.28
C ASN A 96 10.59 19.55 11.17
N GLU A 97 10.76 19.67 12.49
CA GLU A 97 10.29 18.65 13.42
C GLU A 97 8.75 18.59 13.47
N ALA A 98 8.09 19.74 13.59
CA ALA A 98 6.62 19.81 13.55
C ALA A 98 6.07 19.22 12.24
N ARG A 99 6.70 19.53 11.09
CA ARG A 99 6.33 18.91 9.81
C ARG A 99 6.49 17.39 9.84
N ARG A 100 7.60 16.86 10.41
CA ARG A 100 7.84 15.42 10.53
C ARG A 100 6.76 14.75 11.35
N ILE A 101 6.40 15.32 12.50
CA ILE A 101 5.33 14.85 13.38
C ILE A 101 3.98 14.84 12.62
N ALA A 102 3.66 15.93 11.92
CA ALA A 102 2.42 16.03 11.13
C ALA A 102 2.37 14.93 10.05
N THR A 103 3.49 14.67 9.37
CA THR A 103 3.58 13.63 8.34
C THR A 103 3.40 12.22 8.92
N GLU A 104 4.03 11.93 10.05
CA GLU A 104 3.92 10.63 10.73
C GLU A 104 2.48 10.39 11.23
N MET A 105 1.84 11.43 11.77
CA MET A 105 0.45 11.34 12.19
C MET A 105 -0.49 11.12 11.00
N LEU A 106 -0.29 11.82 9.88
CA LEU A 106 -1.07 11.63 8.67
C LEU A 106 -0.94 10.18 8.16
N ASN A 107 0.27 9.64 8.11
CA ASN A 107 0.51 8.24 7.74
C ASN A 107 -0.27 7.27 8.63
N LYS A 108 -0.22 7.48 9.93
CA LYS A 108 -0.93 6.64 10.89
C LYS A 108 -2.44 6.67 10.66
N ILE A 109 -3.01 7.85 10.49
CA ILE A 109 -4.45 8.03 10.24
C ILE A 109 -4.86 7.38 8.91
N ARG A 110 -4.08 7.56 7.85
CA ARG A 110 -4.33 6.91 6.56
C ARG A 110 -4.34 5.39 6.68
N ILE A 111 -3.35 4.80 7.36
CA ILE A 111 -3.28 3.36 7.59
C ILE A 111 -4.50 2.88 8.40
N GLU A 112 -4.89 3.61 9.44
CA GLU A 112 -6.05 3.25 10.28
C GLU A 112 -7.36 3.35 9.49
N THR A 113 -7.50 4.34 8.63
CA THR A 113 -8.68 4.53 7.77
C THR A 113 -8.81 3.41 6.74
N PHE A 114 -7.69 2.97 6.13
CA PHE A 114 -7.66 1.87 5.18
C PHE A 114 -7.72 0.49 5.84
N ALA A 115 -7.26 0.35 7.09
CA ALA A 115 -7.29 -0.93 7.77
C ALA A 115 -8.74 -1.28 8.14
N PRO A 116 -9.35 -2.32 7.55
CA PRO A 116 -10.69 -2.71 7.94
C PRO A 116 -10.70 -3.04 9.43
N SER A 117 -11.58 -2.38 10.19
CA SER A 117 -11.66 -2.60 11.63
C SER A 117 -11.83 -4.10 11.90
N ARG A 118 -11.26 -4.60 13.00
CA ARG A 118 -11.39 -6.01 13.42
C ARG A 118 -12.86 -6.48 13.48
N LYS A 119 -13.79 -5.54 13.71
CA LYS A 119 -15.26 -5.79 13.70
C LYS A 119 -15.80 -5.95 12.28
N GLN A 120 -15.28 -5.20 11.29
CA GLN A 120 -15.66 -5.33 9.89
C GLN A 120 -15.10 -6.61 9.27
N ARG A 121 -13.86 -7.03 9.61
CA ARG A 121 -13.30 -8.32 9.18
C ARG A 121 -14.15 -9.52 9.63
N ARG A 122 -14.82 -9.43 10.80
CA ARG A 122 -15.74 -10.50 11.27
C ARG A 122 -17.10 -10.45 10.59
N LYS A 123 -17.58 -9.29 10.13
CA LYS A 123 -18.86 -9.14 9.41
C LYS A 123 -18.78 -9.60 7.96
N ASN A 124 -17.59 -9.53 7.35
CA ASN A 124 -17.37 -10.00 5.99
C ASN A 124 -16.98 -11.48 5.94
N LYS A 125 -17.46 -12.30 6.87
CA LYS A 125 -17.42 -13.74 6.70
C LYS A 125 -18.31 -14.05 5.49
N ILE A 126 -17.68 -14.32 4.34
CA ILE A 126 -18.40 -14.75 3.16
C ILE A 126 -19.13 -16.03 3.56
N SER A 127 -20.44 -15.95 3.73
CA SER A 127 -21.26 -17.12 3.86
C SER A 127 -21.50 -17.65 2.45
N PHE A 128 -21.15 -18.89 2.25
CA PHE A 128 -21.47 -19.61 1.01
C PHE A 128 -22.86 -20.25 1.09
N ASP A 129 -23.58 -20.00 2.19
CA ASP A 129 -24.96 -20.47 2.36
C ASP A 129 -25.88 -19.74 1.36
N GLY A 130 -26.51 -20.49 0.48
CA GLY A 130 -27.40 -19.94 -0.55
C GLY A 130 -26.77 -19.72 -1.93
N ILE A 131 -25.48 -20.00 -2.12
CA ILE A 131 -24.94 -20.11 -3.48
C ILE A 131 -25.52 -21.35 -4.13
N PRO A 132 -26.33 -21.20 -5.20
CA PRO A 132 -26.89 -22.36 -5.86
C PRO A 132 -25.74 -23.25 -6.33
N LYS A 133 -25.75 -24.52 -5.91
CA LYS A 133 -24.79 -25.51 -6.43
C LYS A 133 -25.06 -25.62 -7.92
N SER A 134 -24.06 -25.17 -8.72
CA SER A 134 -24.16 -25.31 -10.16
C SER A 134 -24.21 -26.79 -10.52
N ASN A 135 -25.29 -27.23 -11.12
CA ASN A 135 -25.42 -28.59 -11.66
C ASN A 135 -24.60 -28.78 -12.95
N HIS A 136 -23.82 -27.79 -13.35
CA HIS A 136 -23.05 -27.81 -14.58
C HIS A 136 -21.54 -27.70 -14.30
N SER A 137 -20.98 -28.56 -13.46
CA SER A 137 -19.52 -28.66 -13.40
C SER A 137 -19.06 -29.66 -14.47
N HIS A 138 -18.61 -29.14 -15.61
CA HIS A 138 -17.77 -29.94 -16.53
C HIS A 138 -16.42 -30.32 -15.88
N PHE A 139 -16.07 -29.65 -14.84
CA PHE A 139 -14.96 -29.91 -13.93
C PHE A 139 -15.57 -30.44 -12.63
N GLY A 140 -15.13 -31.52 -12.08
CA GLY A 140 -15.63 -32.13 -10.84
C GLY A 140 -15.81 -31.13 -9.69
N GLU A 141 -16.29 -31.59 -8.55
CA GLU A 141 -16.56 -30.74 -7.40
C GLU A 141 -15.30 -30.00 -6.89
N LEU A 142 -14.10 -30.59 -7.05
CA LEU A 142 -12.83 -30.00 -6.67
C LEU A 142 -11.80 -30.14 -7.79
N THR A 143 -11.40 -28.99 -8.35
CA THR A 143 -10.29 -28.88 -9.31
C THR A 143 -9.09 -28.24 -8.61
N VAL A 144 -7.94 -28.89 -8.65
CA VAL A 144 -6.71 -28.39 -8.03
C VAL A 144 -5.67 -28.11 -9.10
N TYR A 145 -5.14 -26.90 -9.08
CA TYR A 145 -4.04 -26.45 -9.93
C TYR A 145 -2.70 -26.68 -9.22
N VAL A 146 -1.75 -27.33 -9.89
CA VAL A 146 -0.43 -27.64 -9.33
C VAL A 146 0.68 -27.39 -10.36
N ASP A 147 1.87 -27.06 -9.87
CA ASP A 147 3.06 -26.72 -10.66
C ASP A 147 4.23 -27.69 -10.45
N THR A 148 4.10 -28.65 -9.51
CA THR A 148 5.14 -29.64 -9.22
C THR A 148 4.57 -31.03 -9.01
N LEU A 149 5.41 -32.06 -9.24
CA LEU A 149 5.03 -33.46 -9.01
C LEU A 149 4.59 -33.71 -7.55
N ALA A 150 5.34 -33.17 -6.58
CA ALA A 150 5.02 -33.35 -5.15
C ALA A 150 3.65 -32.76 -4.77
N LYS A 151 3.28 -31.61 -5.35
CA LYS A 151 1.94 -31.02 -5.17
C LYS A 151 0.86 -31.86 -5.84
N ALA A 152 1.16 -32.45 -7.01
CA ALA A 152 0.22 -33.35 -7.69
C ALA A 152 -0.06 -34.61 -6.84
N GLU A 153 0.96 -35.22 -6.27
CA GLU A 153 0.83 -36.37 -5.36
C GLU A 153 0.03 -36.03 -4.12
N ALA A 154 0.29 -34.88 -3.50
CA ALA A 154 -0.45 -34.40 -2.34
C ALA A 154 -1.94 -34.16 -2.67
N ALA A 155 -2.22 -33.52 -3.81
CA ALA A 155 -3.60 -33.25 -4.26
C ALA A 155 -4.38 -34.55 -4.52
N LEU A 156 -3.76 -35.53 -5.17
CA LEU A 156 -4.37 -36.84 -5.41
C LEU A 156 -4.63 -37.60 -4.11
N SER A 157 -3.69 -37.54 -3.17
CA SER A 157 -3.84 -38.14 -1.83
C SER A 157 -4.97 -37.50 -1.04
N ALA A 158 -5.22 -36.19 -1.25
CA ALA A 158 -6.35 -35.47 -0.66
C ALA A 158 -7.70 -35.73 -1.34
N GLY A 159 -7.73 -36.55 -2.41
CA GLY A 159 -8.96 -36.99 -3.07
C GLY A 159 -9.48 -36.03 -4.15
N THR A 160 -8.62 -35.20 -4.73
CA THR A 160 -9.03 -34.31 -5.83
C THR A 160 -9.57 -35.11 -7.03
N GLU A 161 -10.61 -34.62 -7.70
CA GLU A 161 -11.18 -35.27 -8.89
C GLU A 161 -10.53 -34.77 -10.19
N TRP A 162 -10.20 -33.51 -10.23
CA TRP A 162 -9.53 -32.86 -11.36
C TRP A 162 -8.20 -32.28 -10.94
N LEU A 163 -7.17 -32.61 -11.69
CA LEU A 163 -5.83 -32.01 -11.51
C LEU A 163 -5.45 -31.25 -12.77
N VAL A 164 -5.11 -29.97 -12.60
CA VAL A 164 -4.59 -29.11 -13.66
C VAL A 164 -3.09 -28.90 -13.39
N PHE A 165 -2.25 -29.21 -14.36
CA PHE A 165 -0.80 -29.06 -14.23
C PHE A 165 -0.21 -28.18 -15.31
N GLY A 166 0.75 -27.35 -14.95
CA GLY A 166 1.50 -26.50 -15.85
C GLY A 166 1.22 -25.00 -15.65
N GLY A 167 1.36 -24.24 -16.74
CA GLY A 167 1.25 -22.79 -16.71
C GLY A 167 2.52 -22.09 -16.24
N GLU A 168 2.43 -20.79 -16.02
CA GLU A 168 3.55 -20.00 -15.52
C GLU A 168 3.78 -20.26 -14.04
N ASN A 169 5.02 -20.54 -13.67
CA ASN A 169 5.45 -20.57 -12.28
C ASN A 169 6.41 -19.40 -11.99
N PHE A 170 6.49 -18.98 -10.73
CA PHE A 170 7.37 -17.88 -10.32
C PHE A 170 8.86 -18.14 -10.55
N SER A 171 9.27 -19.40 -10.76
CA SER A 171 10.65 -19.78 -11.01
C SER A 171 11.08 -19.67 -12.47
N HIS A 172 10.18 -19.28 -13.36
CA HIS A 172 10.38 -19.20 -14.83
C HIS A 172 10.94 -20.48 -15.48
N LYS A 173 10.87 -21.61 -14.79
CA LYS A 173 11.21 -22.92 -15.35
C LYS A 173 9.94 -23.60 -15.79
N ALA A 174 9.73 -23.66 -17.08
CA ALA A 174 8.65 -24.49 -17.65
C ALA A 174 8.86 -25.95 -17.22
N ALA A 175 7.78 -26.62 -16.87
CA ALA A 175 7.84 -28.05 -16.62
C ALA A 175 8.31 -28.79 -17.87
N SER A 176 9.16 -29.80 -17.69
CA SER A 176 9.67 -30.61 -18.81
C SER A 176 8.59 -31.54 -19.34
N HIS A 177 8.71 -31.93 -20.61
CA HIS A 177 7.79 -32.91 -21.21
C HIS A 177 7.68 -34.20 -20.40
N THR A 178 8.79 -34.65 -19.84
CA THR A 178 8.86 -35.84 -18.98
C THR A 178 8.10 -35.69 -17.67
N GLU A 179 8.01 -34.48 -17.13
CA GLU A 179 7.19 -34.20 -15.94
C GLU A 179 5.70 -34.25 -16.27
N TYR A 180 5.28 -33.70 -17.41
CA TYR A 180 3.90 -33.81 -17.88
C TYR A 180 3.49 -35.30 -18.06
N GLU A 181 4.33 -36.11 -18.69
CA GLU A 181 4.06 -37.56 -18.87
C GLU A 181 3.94 -38.31 -17.55
N LYS A 182 4.85 -38.05 -16.61
CA LYS A 182 4.80 -38.65 -15.27
C LYS A 182 3.50 -38.30 -14.54
N ILE A 183 3.15 -37.03 -14.51
CA ILE A 183 1.95 -36.56 -13.82
C ILE A 183 0.68 -37.10 -14.50
N ALA A 184 0.62 -37.06 -15.83
CA ALA A 184 -0.48 -37.64 -16.57
C ALA A 184 -0.71 -39.11 -16.26
N SER A 185 0.38 -39.88 -16.19
CA SER A 185 0.34 -41.30 -15.83
C SER A 185 -0.12 -41.52 -14.39
N LEU A 186 0.36 -40.71 -13.46
CA LEU A 186 0.02 -40.75 -12.04
C LEU A 186 -1.48 -40.43 -11.83
N VAL A 187 -2.02 -39.40 -12.49
CA VAL A 187 -3.43 -39.03 -12.41
C VAL A 187 -4.33 -40.10 -13.03
N LYS A 188 -3.93 -40.63 -14.19
CA LYS A 188 -4.62 -41.73 -14.86
C LYS A 188 -4.68 -43.00 -14.00
N ASN A 189 -3.57 -43.38 -13.36
CA ASN A 189 -3.54 -44.53 -12.47
C ASN A 189 -4.41 -44.35 -11.22
N ALA A 190 -4.58 -43.11 -10.76
CA ALA A 190 -5.51 -42.74 -9.68
C ALA A 190 -6.99 -42.68 -10.14
N GLY A 191 -7.29 -42.92 -11.41
CA GLY A 191 -8.64 -42.86 -11.97
C GLY A 191 -9.24 -41.44 -11.96
N ARG A 192 -8.38 -40.41 -11.98
CA ARG A 192 -8.77 -39.00 -11.90
C ARG A 192 -8.63 -38.32 -13.27
N LYS A 193 -9.24 -37.13 -13.39
CA LYS A 193 -9.22 -36.33 -14.61
C LYS A 193 -8.02 -35.39 -14.63
N PHE A 194 -7.41 -35.23 -15.79
CA PHE A 194 -6.20 -34.44 -15.99
C PHE A 194 -6.41 -33.35 -17.03
N ALA A 195 -5.92 -32.15 -16.74
CA ALA A 195 -5.84 -31.05 -17.68
C ALA A 195 -4.45 -30.41 -17.65
N ILE A 196 -4.04 -29.85 -18.77
CA ILE A 196 -2.78 -29.10 -18.89
C ILE A 196 -3.11 -27.62 -19.00
N ALA A 197 -2.48 -26.81 -18.15
CA ALA A 197 -2.48 -25.37 -18.31
C ALA A 197 -1.38 -24.98 -19.30
N THR A 198 -1.76 -24.29 -20.35
CA THR A 198 -0.83 -23.65 -21.29
C THR A 198 -0.51 -22.22 -20.83
N PRO A 199 0.73 -21.73 -21.11
CA PRO A 199 1.08 -20.34 -20.83
C PRO A 199 0.25 -19.36 -21.65
#